data_9fdf03b83b7a5d68aad4694a582cd063
#
_entry.id   9fdf03b83b7a5d68aad4694a582cd063
#
_cell.length_a   1.000
_cell.length_b   1.000
_cell.length_c   1.000
_cell.angle_alpha   90.00
_cell.angle_beta   90.00
_cell.angle_gamma   90.00
#
_symmetry.space_group_name_H-M   'P 1'
#
loop_
_entity.id
_entity.type
_entity.pdbx_description
1 polymer ?
#
loop_
_entity_poly.entity_id
_entity_poly.type
_entity_poly.pdbx_seq_one_letter_code
_entity_poly.pdbx_strand_id
1 'polypeptide(L)'
;MREPGRPVAVAIVLALAGASAAYAQGRGGSNWTTTSSDAQRTAWVKTDPRISKESFQKPGFQLLWKNKLENQPRQLESLTQPMLLSNIISYKGFKALAFVGGSSDNVYSIDYDLNKMFWKRHLNTMPAGPGTIACPGAMTTITRATPLGQTTPPAGRGAPPAPGGGGGGRGGNTNVYAISSGGLLHTLNPQTGDDMTPPVKLLPPNAKAVGAVLIDTTMYVATRDGCGSTANGVYAIDLASDSKATTHWESKGGSVAGTAGVTFGTDGNLYVATDGGAPGSNDANAIVALDPKTLAARDWFSAGSTPFTTSPVAFTYKGKDLIVAANADGRLYVLDAASLGGADHRTPLSKTAPYSAGAADFAAGALATSENADGSRWVFAAAAGPPGAGTNAGSANGAITNGAVVAYKLVEQNGSLSLQAVWTSRDMLSPAPPAVVNGIVFAISTGEFRSADVQLTAAQRAQRAKPAVLYALDAATGKELWSSGNTISSFVRGVGPSAGDGQVYVVTYDGTVYAFGIPLEH
;
A
#
# COMPACT_ATOMS: atom_id res chain seq x y z
N MET A 1 1.89 41.57 81.90
CA MET A 1 1.67 41.91 80.49
C MET A 1 2.45 40.96 79.64
N ARG A 2 1.76 40.09 78.92
CA ARG A 2 2.37 39.02 78.06
C ARG A 2 2.28 39.56 76.64
N GLU A 3 3.42 39.56 75.93
CA GLU A 3 3.47 39.82 74.50
C GLU A 3 3.03 38.57 73.72
N PRO A 4 2.30 38.72 72.56
CA PRO A 4 1.89 37.64 71.80
C PRO A 4 2.97 37.24 70.75
N GLY A 5 3.22 35.90 70.67
CA GLY A 5 4.19 35.32 69.78
C GLY A 5 3.84 35.46 68.31
N ARG A 6 4.88 35.65 67.51
CA ARG A 6 4.84 35.61 66.02
C ARG A 6 4.74 34.17 65.55
N PRO A 7 3.90 33.89 64.50
CA PRO A 7 3.94 32.56 63.88
C PRO A 7 5.11 32.48 62.91
N VAL A 8 5.87 31.37 63.04
CA VAL A 8 6.91 30.98 62.09
C VAL A 8 6.23 30.35 60.88
N ALA A 9 6.34 31.01 59.73
CA ALA A 9 5.92 30.42 58.46
C ALA A 9 6.93 29.38 58.00
N VAL A 10 6.54 28.11 58.03
CA VAL A 10 7.32 27.01 57.46
C VAL A 10 7.03 27.03 55.95
N ALA A 11 7.99 27.47 55.15
CA ALA A 11 7.96 27.35 53.71
C ALA A 11 8.28 25.89 53.31
N ILE A 12 7.28 25.15 52.88
CA ILE A 12 7.45 23.84 52.26
C ILE A 12 7.90 24.08 50.81
N VAL A 13 9.17 23.87 50.54
CA VAL A 13 9.72 23.80 49.17
C VAL A 13 9.32 22.46 48.61
N LEU A 14 8.29 22.41 47.79
CA LEU A 14 7.98 21.26 46.92
C LEU A 14 9.03 21.21 45.81
N ALA A 15 10.01 20.35 45.98
CA ALA A 15 10.89 19.90 44.88
C ALA A 15 10.04 19.09 43.90
N LEU A 16 9.64 19.70 42.79
CA LEU A 16 9.15 19.00 41.61
C LEU A 16 10.34 18.24 41.01
N ALA A 17 10.52 16.99 41.46
CA ALA A 17 11.31 16.02 40.75
C ALA A 17 10.60 15.76 39.43
N GLY A 18 11.07 16.39 38.35
CA GLY A 18 10.72 16.04 37.00
C GLY A 18 11.13 14.60 36.73
N ALA A 19 10.21 13.66 36.93
CA ALA A 19 10.35 12.34 36.40
C ALA A 19 10.33 12.50 34.87
N SER A 20 11.51 12.49 34.26
CA SER A 20 11.67 12.19 32.85
C SER A 20 11.07 10.80 32.69
N ALA A 21 9.80 10.74 32.24
CA ALA A 21 9.25 9.52 31.74
C ALA A 21 10.16 9.12 30.57
N ALA A 22 11.09 8.22 30.84
CA ALA A 22 11.71 7.44 29.79
C ALA A 22 10.53 6.75 29.10
N TYR A 23 10.08 7.32 28.00
CA TYR A 23 9.24 6.61 27.06
C TYR A 23 10.06 5.37 26.69
N ALA A 24 9.74 4.25 27.30
CA ALA A 24 10.07 2.97 26.73
C ALA A 24 9.55 3.09 25.30
N GLN A 25 10.47 3.19 24.34
CA GLN A 25 10.14 3.23 22.93
C GLN A 25 9.47 1.89 22.63
N GLY A 26 8.18 1.81 22.93
CA GLY A 26 7.36 0.70 22.48
C GLY A 26 7.50 0.69 20.97
N ARG A 27 8.06 -0.39 20.43
CA ARG A 27 8.01 -0.70 19.01
C ARG A 27 6.54 -0.95 18.65
N GLY A 28 5.73 0.08 18.70
CA GLY A 28 4.36 0.12 18.20
C GLY A 28 4.43 0.41 16.72
N GLY A 29 5.11 -0.45 15.96
CA GLY A 29 5.22 -0.31 14.53
C GLY A 29 3.86 -0.46 13.87
N SER A 30 3.52 0.46 13.00
CA SER A 30 2.46 0.27 12.03
C SER A 30 2.89 -0.89 11.14
N ASN A 31 2.15 -1.98 11.21
CA ASN A 31 2.40 -3.14 10.41
C ASN A 31 1.96 -2.87 8.96
N TRP A 32 2.89 -2.93 8.02
CA TRP A 32 2.57 -2.98 6.59
C TRP A 32 2.14 -4.41 6.26
N THR A 33 0.83 -4.70 6.37
CA THR A 33 0.32 -6.08 6.37
C THR A 33 -0.06 -6.62 5.01
N THR A 34 -0.30 -5.73 4.05
CA THR A 34 -0.72 -6.07 2.69
C THR A 34 -0.20 -5.03 1.70
N THR A 35 -0.41 -5.22 0.41
CA THR A 35 -0.06 -4.23 -0.63
C THR A 35 -0.73 -2.89 -0.32
N SER A 36 0.01 -1.78 -0.40
CA SER A 36 -0.44 -0.44 -0.01
C SER A 36 -0.88 -0.32 1.45
N SER A 37 -0.18 -0.99 2.34
CA SER A 37 -0.19 -0.97 3.81
C SER A 37 -1.37 -1.68 4.51
N ASP A 38 -2.60 -1.35 4.18
CA ASP A 38 -3.79 -1.71 4.94
C ASP A 38 -4.98 -2.12 4.05
N ALA A 39 -6.11 -2.44 4.66
CA ALA A 39 -7.32 -2.87 3.96
C ALA A 39 -7.94 -1.76 3.10
N GLN A 40 -7.78 -0.50 3.48
CA GLN A 40 -8.24 0.69 2.76
C GLN A 40 -7.29 1.13 1.65
N ARG A 41 -6.14 0.48 1.51
CA ARG A 41 -5.09 0.76 0.52
C ARG A 41 -4.50 2.16 0.63
N THR A 42 -4.38 2.66 1.85
CA THR A 42 -3.96 4.04 2.10
C THR A 42 -2.49 4.30 1.82
N ALA A 43 -1.64 3.28 1.81
CA ALA A 43 -0.18 3.39 1.74
C ALA A 43 0.37 4.41 2.78
N TRP A 44 -0.26 4.46 3.95
CA TRP A 44 0.01 5.45 4.98
C TRP A 44 0.39 4.82 6.32
N VAL A 45 1.57 5.17 6.80
CA VAL A 45 2.04 4.92 8.16
C VAL A 45 1.72 6.16 8.98
N LYS A 46 0.67 6.08 9.80
CA LYS A 46 0.15 7.24 10.58
C LYS A 46 1.16 7.78 11.57
N THR A 47 1.88 6.88 12.23
CA THR A 47 2.90 7.21 13.22
C THR A 47 4.10 6.28 13.08
N ASP A 48 5.27 6.86 12.97
CA ASP A 48 6.54 6.14 13.02
C ASP A 48 7.43 6.83 14.05
N PRO A 49 8.05 6.10 14.97
CA PRO A 49 8.80 6.71 16.07
C PRO A 49 10.14 7.34 15.66
N ARG A 50 10.64 7.03 14.48
CA ARG A 50 11.99 7.43 14.03
C ARG A 50 12.02 8.28 12.78
N ILE A 51 11.08 8.08 11.86
CA ILE A 51 10.99 8.87 10.63
C ILE A 51 10.17 10.12 10.93
N SER A 52 10.81 11.29 10.84
CA SER A 52 10.18 12.60 10.93
C SER A 52 10.87 13.58 9.98
N LYS A 53 10.30 14.77 9.78
CA LYS A 53 10.94 15.79 8.92
C LYS A 53 12.31 16.22 9.47
N GLU A 54 12.46 16.24 10.77
CA GLU A 54 13.71 16.60 11.46
C GLU A 54 14.80 15.57 11.20
N SER A 55 14.45 14.29 11.00
CA SER A 55 15.40 13.23 10.74
C SER A 55 16.15 13.38 9.40
N PHE A 56 15.65 14.21 8.50
CA PHE A 56 16.31 14.55 7.23
C PHE A 56 17.18 15.82 7.31
N GLN A 57 17.10 16.59 8.40
CA GLN A 57 17.91 17.79 8.59
C GLN A 57 19.34 17.49 9.03
N LYS A 58 19.59 16.27 9.54
CA LYS A 58 20.91 15.78 9.95
C LYS A 58 21.34 14.65 9.01
N PRO A 59 22.63 14.37 8.85
CA PRO A 59 23.07 13.20 8.11
C PRO A 59 22.69 11.94 8.88
N GLY A 60 21.42 11.51 8.79
CA GLY A 60 20.86 10.40 9.56
C GLY A 60 20.10 9.40 8.70
N PHE A 61 19.26 9.86 7.77
CA PHE A 61 18.51 8.96 6.90
C PHE A 61 19.39 8.47 5.74
N GLN A 62 19.62 7.15 5.68
CA GLN A 62 20.57 6.54 4.74
C GLN A 62 20.21 5.09 4.43
N LEU A 63 20.99 4.45 3.56
CA LEU A 63 20.94 3.00 3.39
C LEU A 63 21.39 2.32 4.69
N LEU A 64 20.50 1.52 5.27
CA LEU A 64 20.83 0.69 6.44
C LEU A 64 21.43 -0.63 6.01
N TRP A 65 20.77 -1.28 5.04
CA TRP A 65 21.21 -2.55 4.50
C TRP A 65 20.60 -2.84 3.13
N LYS A 66 21.22 -3.76 2.41
CA LYS A 66 20.67 -4.40 1.22
C LYS A 66 20.88 -5.91 1.30
N ASN A 67 19.92 -6.66 0.79
CA ASN A 67 19.97 -8.12 0.78
C ASN A 67 19.57 -8.64 -0.60
N LYS A 68 20.51 -9.31 -1.27
CA LYS A 68 20.28 -9.96 -2.56
C LYS A 68 19.65 -11.32 -2.32
N LEU A 69 18.41 -11.49 -2.75
CA LEU A 69 17.68 -12.74 -2.64
C LEU A 69 18.01 -13.67 -3.80
N GLU A 70 17.99 -14.97 -3.55
CA GLU A 70 18.11 -16.01 -4.59
C GLU A 70 16.79 -16.11 -5.36
N ASN A 71 16.49 -15.10 -6.16
CA ASN A 71 15.27 -14.98 -6.93
C ASN A 71 15.61 -14.64 -8.38
N GLN A 72 15.01 -15.39 -9.32
CA GLN A 72 15.17 -15.14 -10.75
C GLN A 72 13.94 -14.39 -11.26
N PRO A 73 14.10 -13.19 -11.84
CA PRO A 73 12.97 -12.46 -12.42
C PRO A 73 12.26 -13.30 -13.51
N ARG A 74 10.95 -13.10 -13.60
CA ARG A 74 10.15 -13.69 -14.68
C ARG A 74 9.51 -12.56 -15.48
N GLN A 75 9.84 -12.50 -16.77
CA GLN A 75 9.49 -11.36 -17.60
C GLN A 75 10.00 -10.05 -16.94
N LEU A 76 9.13 -9.16 -16.49
CA LEU A 76 9.49 -7.94 -15.76
C LEU A 76 9.18 -8.00 -14.26
N GLU A 77 8.63 -9.10 -13.76
CA GLU A 77 8.26 -9.28 -12.36
C GLU A 77 9.37 -10.00 -11.58
N SER A 78 9.55 -9.66 -10.32
CA SER A 78 10.59 -10.25 -9.47
C SER A 78 10.11 -10.50 -8.05
N LEU A 79 9.98 -9.45 -7.25
CA LEU A 79 9.64 -9.50 -5.84
C LEU A 79 8.35 -8.74 -5.55
N THR A 80 7.58 -9.19 -4.57
CA THR A 80 6.45 -8.43 -4.01
C THR A 80 6.94 -7.31 -3.10
N GLN A 81 6.07 -6.35 -2.82
CA GLN A 81 6.28 -5.38 -1.76
C GLN A 81 6.46 -6.11 -0.41
N PRO A 82 7.45 -5.75 0.42
CA PRO A 82 7.65 -6.37 1.72
C PRO A 82 6.47 -6.15 2.67
N MET A 83 6.03 -7.22 3.33
CA MET A 83 5.05 -7.18 4.43
C MET A 83 5.80 -7.26 5.75
N LEU A 84 5.42 -6.42 6.72
CA LEU A 84 6.19 -6.25 7.95
C LEU A 84 5.47 -6.90 9.15
N LEU A 85 6.26 -7.50 10.02
CA LEU A 85 5.87 -7.96 11.34
C LEU A 85 6.88 -7.40 12.35
N SER A 86 6.55 -6.27 12.92
CA SER A 86 7.34 -5.70 14.00
C SER A 86 7.07 -6.49 15.28
N ASN A 87 8.08 -6.99 15.93
CA ASN A 87 7.97 -7.52 17.27
C ASN A 87 7.28 -8.90 17.42
N ILE A 88 7.97 -9.95 17.03
CA ILE A 88 7.62 -11.32 17.36
C ILE A 88 8.60 -11.91 18.39
N ILE A 89 8.07 -12.61 19.38
CA ILE A 89 8.89 -13.41 20.31
C ILE A 89 9.09 -14.79 19.69
N SER A 90 10.30 -15.09 19.29
CA SER A 90 10.68 -16.41 18.76
C SER A 90 11.56 -17.17 19.75
N TYR A 91 11.81 -18.45 19.49
CA TYR A 91 12.80 -19.24 20.23
C TYR A 91 14.24 -18.68 20.10
N LYS A 92 14.47 -17.79 19.12
CA LYS A 92 15.72 -17.03 18.92
C LYS A 92 15.65 -15.60 19.47
N GLY A 93 14.74 -15.33 20.41
CA GLY A 93 14.51 -13.99 20.99
C GLY A 93 13.55 -13.12 20.20
N PHE A 94 13.57 -11.83 20.50
CA PHE A 94 12.75 -10.85 19.77
C PHE A 94 13.20 -10.71 18.31
N LYS A 95 12.25 -10.67 17.40
CA LYS A 95 12.47 -10.56 15.97
C LYS A 95 11.56 -9.50 15.35
N ALA A 96 12.09 -8.86 14.33
CA ALA A 96 11.35 -7.96 13.45
C ALA A 96 11.52 -8.47 12.01
N LEU A 97 10.43 -8.90 11.38
CA LEU A 97 10.47 -9.69 10.15
C LEU A 97 9.82 -8.95 8.99
N ALA A 98 10.52 -8.93 7.85
CA ALA A 98 9.98 -8.56 6.56
C ALA A 98 9.77 -9.83 5.72
N PHE A 99 8.57 -9.99 5.16
CA PHE A 99 8.24 -11.11 4.28
C PHE A 99 8.13 -10.61 2.85
N VAL A 100 8.71 -11.37 1.92
CA VAL A 100 8.75 -11.03 0.50
C VAL A 100 8.38 -12.27 -0.31
N GLY A 101 7.40 -12.15 -1.19
CA GLY A 101 7.12 -13.15 -2.22
C GLY A 101 7.98 -12.91 -3.44
N GLY A 102 8.37 -13.98 -4.11
CA GLY A 102 9.20 -13.90 -5.31
C GLY A 102 8.61 -14.68 -6.48
N SER A 103 9.22 -14.51 -7.64
CA SER A 103 9.01 -15.37 -8.78
C SER A 103 9.54 -16.79 -8.50
N SER A 104 9.05 -17.77 -9.23
CA SER A 104 9.33 -19.19 -8.99
C SER A 104 8.86 -19.71 -7.63
N ASP A 105 7.76 -19.16 -7.12
CA ASP A 105 7.10 -19.60 -5.88
C ASP A 105 8.00 -19.61 -4.64
N ASN A 106 8.81 -18.60 -4.50
CA ASN A 106 9.63 -18.41 -3.32
C ASN A 106 8.98 -17.44 -2.33
N VAL A 107 9.13 -17.72 -1.05
CA VAL A 107 8.81 -16.80 0.05
C VAL A 107 10.06 -16.65 0.91
N TYR A 108 10.37 -15.41 1.26
CA TYR A 108 11.53 -15.05 2.05
C TYR A 108 11.08 -14.34 3.32
N SER A 109 11.73 -14.66 4.43
CA SER A 109 11.63 -13.90 5.69
C SER A 109 13.00 -13.35 6.05
N ILE A 110 13.07 -12.05 6.29
CA ILE A 110 14.29 -11.33 6.62
C ILE A 110 14.11 -10.72 8.01
N ASP A 111 15.05 -10.98 8.92
CA ASP A 111 15.17 -10.23 10.16
C ASP A 111 15.76 -8.86 9.81
N TYR A 112 14.91 -7.85 9.76
CA TYR A 112 15.31 -6.53 9.23
C TYR A 112 16.11 -5.68 10.22
N ASP A 113 16.11 -6.02 11.51
CA ASP A 113 17.00 -5.38 12.48
C ASP A 113 18.44 -5.86 12.32
N LEU A 114 18.62 -7.13 11.99
CA LEU A 114 19.93 -7.77 11.87
C LEU A 114 20.42 -7.93 10.43
N ASN A 115 19.60 -7.57 9.44
CA ASN A 115 19.85 -7.83 8.01
C ASN A 115 20.24 -9.30 7.75
N LYS A 116 19.47 -10.24 8.28
CA LYS A 116 19.74 -11.68 8.12
C LYS A 116 18.54 -12.39 7.53
N MET A 117 18.81 -13.29 6.58
CA MET A 117 17.79 -14.25 6.16
C MET A 117 17.36 -15.05 7.38
N PHE A 118 16.05 -14.99 7.70
CA PHE A 118 15.50 -15.74 8.81
C PHE A 118 15.08 -17.14 8.36
N TRP A 119 14.34 -17.21 7.25
CA TRP A 119 14.06 -18.44 6.51
C TRP A 119 13.73 -18.11 5.04
N LYS A 120 13.88 -19.14 4.20
CA LYS A 120 13.44 -19.16 2.80
C LYS A 120 12.60 -20.41 2.59
N ARG A 121 11.49 -20.27 1.87
CA ARG A 121 10.65 -21.40 1.47
C ARG A 121 10.36 -21.34 -0.02
N HIS A 122 10.45 -22.50 -0.67
CA HIS A 122 9.93 -22.74 -2.00
C HIS A 122 8.59 -23.48 -1.88
N LEU A 123 7.54 -22.87 -2.44
CA LEU A 123 6.20 -23.46 -2.48
C LEU A 123 6.14 -24.37 -3.72
N ASN A 124 6.22 -25.68 -3.53
CA ASN A 124 6.23 -26.64 -4.64
C ASN A 124 5.07 -26.44 -5.59
N THR A 125 5.37 -25.95 -6.78
CA THR A 125 4.41 -25.66 -7.82
C THR A 125 4.84 -26.24 -9.14
N MET A 126 3.88 -26.35 -10.07
CA MET A 126 4.17 -26.85 -11.40
C MET A 126 5.13 -25.89 -12.12
N PRO A 127 6.03 -26.43 -12.96
CA PRO A 127 6.88 -25.59 -13.80
C PRO A 127 6.02 -24.63 -14.62
N ALA A 128 6.21 -23.33 -14.41
CA ALA A 128 5.55 -22.35 -15.26
C ALA A 128 6.25 -22.31 -16.63
N GLY A 129 5.47 -22.22 -17.68
CA GLY A 129 5.97 -21.94 -19.03
C GLY A 129 6.71 -20.58 -19.09
N PRO A 130 7.24 -20.19 -20.27
CA PRO A 130 8.05 -18.97 -20.41
C PRO A 130 7.31 -17.68 -20.03
N GLY A 131 5.99 -17.69 -20.04
CA GLY A 131 5.15 -16.56 -19.72
C GLY A 131 5.24 -15.40 -20.71
N THR A 132 4.44 -14.36 -20.48
CA THR A 132 4.47 -13.08 -21.20
C THR A 132 4.61 -11.94 -20.18
N ILE A 133 4.82 -10.70 -20.63
CA ILE A 133 4.85 -9.53 -19.74
C ILE A 133 3.53 -9.41 -18.97
N ALA A 134 2.39 -9.66 -19.61
CA ALA A 134 1.10 -9.65 -18.95
C ALA A 134 0.92 -10.83 -17.97
N CYS A 135 1.32 -12.03 -18.39
CA CYS A 135 1.17 -13.26 -17.63
C CYS A 135 2.55 -13.92 -17.38
N PRO A 136 3.34 -13.43 -16.41
CA PRO A 136 4.68 -13.95 -16.17
C PRO A 136 4.70 -15.38 -15.63
N GLY A 137 3.65 -15.82 -14.94
CA GLY A 137 3.55 -17.10 -14.25
C GLY A 137 4.51 -17.24 -13.06
N ALA A 138 4.35 -18.29 -12.28
CA ALA A 138 5.20 -18.63 -11.12
C ALA A 138 5.44 -17.51 -10.10
N MET A 139 4.51 -16.56 -10.02
CA MET A 139 4.54 -15.47 -9.03
C MET A 139 3.81 -15.87 -7.76
N THR A 140 4.42 -15.57 -6.62
CA THR A 140 3.80 -15.73 -5.31
C THR A 140 3.28 -14.39 -4.81
N THR A 141 2.00 -14.34 -4.43
CA THR A 141 1.40 -13.18 -3.76
C THR A 141 1.33 -13.45 -2.27
N ILE A 142 1.73 -12.48 -1.45
CA ILE A 142 1.75 -12.61 0.01
C ILE A 142 0.90 -11.55 0.69
N THR A 143 0.42 -11.88 1.89
CA THR A 143 -0.24 -10.94 2.81
C THR A 143 -0.11 -11.44 4.25
N ARG A 144 -0.47 -10.60 5.20
CA ARG A 144 -0.68 -10.93 6.60
C ARG A 144 -2.11 -10.61 7.00
N ALA A 145 -2.56 -11.09 8.16
CA ALA A 145 -3.83 -10.65 8.72
C ALA A 145 -3.83 -9.12 8.86
N THR A 146 -4.83 -8.49 8.28
CA THR A 146 -4.94 -7.04 8.19
C THR A 146 -6.10 -6.60 9.07
N PRO A 147 -5.84 -5.87 10.17
CA PRO A 147 -6.92 -5.34 10.99
C PRO A 147 -7.73 -4.32 10.18
N LEU A 148 -9.04 -4.40 10.27
CA LEU A 148 -9.89 -3.28 9.86
C LEU A 148 -9.54 -2.11 10.79
N GLY A 149 -9.14 -0.98 10.22
CA GLY A 149 -8.87 0.22 10.99
C GLY A 149 -10.09 0.49 11.88
N GLN A 150 -9.89 0.54 13.19
CA GLN A 150 -10.99 0.90 14.10
C GLN A 150 -11.44 2.30 13.70
N THR A 151 -12.66 2.41 13.21
CA THR A 151 -13.41 3.66 13.25
C THR A 151 -13.61 3.95 14.73
N THR A 152 -12.72 4.75 15.33
CA THR A 152 -12.90 5.23 16.70
C THR A 152 -14.09 6.18 16.66
N PRO A 153 -15.24 5.85 17.29
CA PRO A 153 -16.24 6.86 17.52
C PRO A 153 -15.59 7.98 18.32
N PRO A 154 -15.93 9.25 18.12
CA PRO A 154 -15.43 10.33 18.97
C PRO A 154 -15.72 9.95 20.42
N ALA A 155 -14.66 9.90 21.23
CA ALA A 155 -14.75 9.50 22.62
C ALA A 155 -15.64 10.50 23.37
N GLY A 156 -16.91 10.16 23.50
CA GLY A 156 -17.79 10.73 24.48
C GLY A 156 -17.21 10.39 25.85
N ARG A 157 -16.86 11.38 26.63
CA ARG A 157 -16.40 11.19 28.01
C ARG A 157 -17.43 10.34 28.76
N GLY A 158 -17.04 9.10 29.13
CA GLY A 158 -17.78 8.35 30.12
C GLY A 158 -18.27 6.94 29.78
N ALA A 159 -17.89 6.34 28.68
CA ALA A 159 -18.19 4.93 28.44
C ALA A 159 -17.03 4.04 28.96
N PRO A 160 -17.31 3.00 29.76
CA PRO A 160 -16.29 2.02 30.12
C PRO A 160 -15.80 1.29 28.87
N PRO A 161 -14.52 0.89 28.79
CA PRO A 161 -13.99 0.16 27.64
C PRO A 161 -14.77 -1.13 27.42
N ALA A 162 -15.23 -1.35 26.19
CA ALA A 162 -15.89 -2.57 25.81
C ALA A 162 -14.93 -3.76 26.03
N PRO A 163 -15.38 -4.88 26.63
CA PRO A 163 -14.57 -6.07 26.78
C PRO A 163 -14.33 -6.66 25.38
N GLY A 164 -13.08 -6.57 24.87
CA GLY A 164 -12.68 -7.17 23.60
C GLY A 164 -11.81 -6.34 22.69
N GLY A 165 -11.60 -5.05 22.97
CA GLY A 165 -10.68 -4.17 22.23
C GLY A 165 -9.23 -4.32 22.71
N GLY A 166 -8.61 -5.48 22.52
CA GLY A 166 -7.21 -5.71 22.87
C GLY A 166 -6.30 -5.00 21.89
N GLY A 167 -5.68 -3.91 22.34
CA GLY A 167 -4.43 -3.44 21.76
C GLY A 167 -3.41 -4.58 21.72
N GLY A 168 -2.42 -4.53 20.81
CA GLY A 168 -1.39 -5.54 20.51
C GLY A 168 -0.80 -6.33 21.67
N GLY A 169 -1.62 -7.12 22.35
CA GLY A 169 -1.29 -8.04 23.41
C GLY A 169 -1.30 -9.45 22.86
N ARG A 170 -0.24 -10.15 23.13
CA ARG A 170 -0.01 -11.59 23.13
C ARG A 170 -1.18 -12.44 22.58
N GLY A 171 -1.19 -12.73 21.24
CA GLY A 171 -2.12 -13.69 20.66
C GLY A 171 -2.76 -13.30 19.31
N GLY A 172 -2.46 -12.15 18.72
CA GLY A 172 -2.95 -11.79 17.38
C GLY A 172 -2.42 -12.74 16.31
N ASN A 173 -3.19 -12.89 15.22
CA ASN A 173 -2.77 -13.70 14.06
C ASN A 173 -1.50 -13.13 13.41
N THR A 174 -0.37 -13.77 13.64
CA THR A 174 0.94 -13.37 13.11
C THR A 174 1.33 -14.13 11.84
N ASN A 175 0.51 -15.08 11.38
CA ASN A 175 0.81 -15.91 10.23
C ASN A 175 1.05 -15.08 8.95
N VAL A 176 1.79 -15.68 8.03
CA VAL A 176 1.99 -15.19 6.68
C VAL A 176 1.14 -16.04 5.74
N TYR A 177 0.44 -15.40 4.85
CA TYR A 177 -0.38 -16.07 3.86
C TYR A 177 0.24 -15.88 2.49
N ALA A 178 0.44 -16.99 1.78
CA ALA A 178 1.05 -16.98 0.45
C ALA A 178 0.16 -17.73 -0.54
N ILE A 179 -0.10 -17.11 -1.68
CA ILE A 179 -0.82 -17.75 -2.79
C ILE A 179 0.23 -18.14 -3.82
N SER A 180 0.45 -19.44 -4.01
CA SER A 180 1.40 -19.95 -4.98
C SER A 180 0.86 -19.89 -6.41
N SER A 181 1.74 -20.03 -7.41
CA SER A 181 1.35 -20.10 -8.82
C SER A 181 0.46 -21.30 -9.15
N GLY A 182 0.48 -22.34 -8.32
CA GLY A 182 -0.47 -23.46 -8.37
C GLY A 182 -1.89 -23.08 -7.92
N GLY A 183 -2.09 -21.85 -7.43
CA GLY A 183 -3.36 -21.36 -6.91
C GLY A 183 -3.70 -21.88 -5.52
N LEU A 184 -2.72 -22.39 -4.78
CA LEU A 184 -2.88 -22.84 -3.40
C LEU A 184 -2.59 -21.70 -2.44
N LEU A 185 -3.45 -21.54 -1.45
CA LEU A 185 -3.27 -20.65 -0.32
C LEU A 185 -2.58 -21.40 0.82
N HIS A 186 -1.40 -20.97 1.16
CA HIS A 186 -0.58 -21.46 2.26
C HIS A 186 -0.75 -20.57 3.49
N THR A 187 -0.87 -21.17 4.67
CA THR A 187 -0.82 -20.47 5.97
C THR A 187 0.52 -20.79 6.62
N LEU A 188 1.46 -19.87 6.54
CA LEU A 188 2.85 -20.11 6.94
C LEU A 188 3.12 -19.62 8.37
N ASN A 189 3.84 -20.42 9.13
CA ASN A 189 4.38 -20.02 10.41
C ASN A 189 5.43 -18.89 10.21
N PRO A 190 5.27 -17.72 10.83
CA PRO A 190 6.22 -16.62 10.65
C PRO A 190 7.63 -16.93 11.13
N GLN A 191 7.82 -17.93 12.03
CA GLN A 191 9.12 -18.28 12.60
C GLN A 191 9.87 -19.33 11.79
N THR A 192 9.17 -20.23 11.08
CA THR A 192 9.80 -21.36 10.37
C THR A 192 9.53 -21.37 8.86
N GLY A 193 8.48 -20.72 8.42
CA GLY A 193 8.01 -20.77 7.04
C GLY A 193 7.21 -22.03 6.71
N ASP A 194 6.96 -22.92 7.68
CA ASP A 194 6.20 -24.15 7.45
C ASP A 194 4.70 -23.89 7.36
N ASP A 195 3.98 -24.73 6.62
CA ASP A 195 2.54 -24.72 6.60
C ASP A 195 1.97 -25.07 7.98
N MET A 196 1.14 -24.19 8.53
CA MET A 196 0.42 -24.42 9.78
C MET A 196 -0.75 -25.38 9.60
N THR A 197 -1.32 -25.41 8.41
CA THR A 197 -2.42 -26.28 7.98
C THR A 197 -2.17 -26.69 6.53
N PRO A 198 -2.74 -27.80 6.05
CA PRO A 198 -2.64 -28.15 4.64
C PRO A 198 -3.08 -27.00 3.75
N PRO A 199 -2.35 -26.69 2.65
CA PRO A 199 -2.71 -25.65 1.71
C PRO A 199 -4.09 -25.89 1.10
N VAL A 200 -4.86 -24.81 0.90
CA VAL A 200 -6.20 -24.89 0.33
C VAL A 200 -6.28 -24.28 -1.06
N LYS A 201 -7.12 -24.86 -1.92
CA LYS A 201 -7.32 -24.35 -3.27
C LYS A 201 -8.09 -23.04 -3.23
N LEU A 202 -7.51 -21.99 -3.81
CA LEU A 202 -8.14 -20.67 -3.92
C LEU A 202 -8.32 -20.24 -5.38
N LEU A 203 -7.31 -20.40 -6.21
CA LEU A 203 -7.29 -19.96 -7.60
C LEU A 203 -6.99 -21.11 -8.57
N PRO A 204 -7.34 -20.98 -9.85
CA PRO A 204 -6.74 -21.80 -10.90
C PRO A 204 -5.22 -21.63 -10.98
N PRO A 205 -4.47 -22.61 -11.51
CA PRO A 205 -3.03 -22.49 -11.68
C PRO A 205 -2.66 -21.34 -12.63
N ASN A 206 -1.54 -20.68 -12.36
CA ASN A 206 -0.99 -19.57 -13.14
C ASN A 206 -1.91 -18.34 -13.26
N ALA A 207 -2.95 -18.22 -12.40
CA ALA A 207 -3.70 -16.98 -12.27
C ALA A 207 -2.77 -15.86 -11.84
N LYS A 208 -2.94 -14.67 -12.42
CA LYS A 208 -2.21 -13.48 -11.97
C LYS A 208 -2.96 -12.86 -10.78
N ALA A 209 -2.58 -13.28 -9.59
CA ALA A 209 -3.12 -12.80 -8.33
C ALA A 209 -2.51 -11.46 -7.94
N VAL A 210 -3.34 -10.49 -7.53
CA VAL A 210 -2.90 -9.17 -7.06
C VAL A 210 -3.65 -8.75 -5.80
N GLY A 211 -2.96 -8.08 -4.90
CA GLY A 211 -3.54 -7.40 -3.76
C GLY A 211 -4.27 -8.33 -2.77
N ALA A 212 -3.70 -9.51 -2.49
CA ALA A 212 -4.26 -10.38 -1.46
C ALA A 212 -4.39 -9.65 -0.12
N VAL A 213 -5.50 -9.84 0.57
CA VAL A 213 -5.76 -9.28 1.90
C VAL A 213 -6.59 -10.24 2.73
N LEU A 214 -6.18 -10.49 3.96
CA LEU A 214 -6.94 -11.27 4.93
C LEU A 214 -7.60 -10.31 5.92
N ILE A 215 -8.92 -10.31 5.94
CA ILE A 215 -9.75 -9.55 6.87
C ILE A 215 -10.49 -10.56 7.75
N ASP A 216 -10.32 -10.45 9.05
CA ASP A 216 -10.80 -11.44 10.01
C ASP A 216 -10.38 -12.87 9.62
N THR A 217 -11.28 -13.67 9.10
CA THR A 217 -11.02 -15.04 8.63
C THR A 217 -11.11 -15.19 7.10
N THR A 218 -11.49 -14.14 6.39
CA THR A 218 -11.72 -14.22 4.93
C THR A 218 -10.55 -13.65 4.16
N MET A 219 -9.96 -14.48 3.30
CA MET A 219 -8.95 -14.10 2.33
C MET A 219 -9.64 -13.59 1.06
N TYR A 220 -9.27 -12.40 0.62
CA TYR A 220 -9.67 -11.83 -0.68
C TYR A 220 -8.44 -11.66 -1.57
N VAL A 221 -8.60 -11.91 -2.85
CA VAL A 221 -7.56 -11.69 -3.86
C VAL A 221 -8.22 -11.33 -5.18
N ALA A 222 -7.63 -10.40 -5.92
CA ALA A 222 -8.07 -10.10 -7.27
C ALA A 222 -7.22 -10.87 -8.31
N THR A 223 -7.83 -11.17 -9.45
CA THR A 223 -7.18 -11.77 -10.62
C THR A 223 -7.29 -10.85 -11.82
N ARG A 224 -6.27 -10.85 -12.68
CA ARG A 224 -6.22 -9.97 -13.83
C ARG A 224 -5.56 -10.60 -15.06
N ASP A 225 -5.76 -9.96 -16.21
CA ASP A 225 -5.16 -10.24 -17.50
C ASP A 225 -5.53 -11.63 -18.08
N GLY A 226 -6.54 -12.34 -17.51
CA GLY A 226 -6.97 -13.67 -17.96
C GLY A 226 -5.89 -14.76 -17.84
N CYS A 227 -4.86 -14.54 -17.02
CA CYS A 227 -3.74 -15.45 -16.90
C CYS A 227 -4.17 -16.81 -16.34
N GLY A 228 -3.60 -17.90 -16.89
CA GLY A 228 -3.96 -19.25 -16.49
C GLY A 228 -5.40 -19.65 -16.86
N SER A 229 -6.01 -18.97 -17.85
CA SER A 229 -7.45 -19.12 -18.19
C SER A 229 -8.38 -18.84 -17.00
N THR A 230 -7.93 -18.00 -16.08
CA THR A 230 -8.70 -17.58 -14.90
C THR A 230 -9.55 -16.39 -15.27
N ALA A 231 -10.83 -16.41 -14.91
CA ALA A 231 -11.69 -15.24 -15.03
C ALA A 231 -11.12 -14.06 -14.22
N ASN A 232 -11.13 -12.87 -14.81
CA ASN A 232 -10.75 -11.66 -14.09
C ASN A 232 -11.83 -11.33 -13.06
N GLY A 233 -11.43 -10.97 -11.85
CA GLY A 233 -12.39 -10.65 -10.81
C GLY A 233 -11.82 -10.72 -9.41
N VAL A 234 -12.68 -11.01 -8.47
CA VAL A 234 -12.35 -11.13 -7.04
C VAL A 234 -12.72 -12.52 -6.56
N TYR A 235 -11.80 -13.16 -5.88
CA TYR A 235 -11.97 -14.47 -5.25
C TYR A 235 -11.85 -14.32 -3.74
N ALA A 236 -12.71 -15.04 -3.01
CA ALA A 236 -12.70 -15.07 -1.55
C ALA A 236 -12.84 -16.48 -1.01
N ILE A 237 -12.20 -16.74 0.13
CA ILE A 237 -12.33 -17.97 0.90
C ILE A 237 -12.35 -17.65 2.39
N ASP A 238 -13.36 -18.17 3.11
CA ASP A 238 -13.39 -18.09 4.56
C ASP A 238 -12.58 -19.24 5.17
N LEU A 239 -11.48 -18.92 5.81
CA LEU A 239 -10.57 -19.87 6.45
C LEU A 239 -11.16 -20.50 7.73
N ALA A 240 -12.21 -19.92 8.31
CA ALA A 240 -12.92 -20.50 9.44
C ALA A 240 -14.02 -21.50 9.00
N SER A 241 -14.50 -21.41 7.77
CA SER A 241 -15.51 -22.34 7.24
C SER A 241 -14.94 -23.75 7.08
N ASP A 242 -15.70 -24.76 7.47
CA ASP A 242 -15.31 -26.17 7.30
C ASP A 242 -15.17 -26.55 5.83
N SER A 243 -16.06 -26.05 4.98
CA SER A 243 -16.07 -26.38 3.54
C SER A 243 -14.90 -25.78 2.77
N LYS A 244 -14.31 -24.66 3.27
CA LYS A 244 -13.28 -23.90 2.52
C LYS A 244 -13.69 -23.61 1.07
N ALA A 245 -14.98 -23.38 0.84
CA ALA A 245 -15.49 -23.10 -0.50
C ALA A 245 -15.06 -21.71 -0.97
N THR A 246 -14.59 -21.63 -2.20
CA THR A 246 -14.23 -20.36 -2.84
C THR A 246 -15.47 -19.72 -3.42
N THR A 247 -15.69 -18.46 -3.08
CA THR A 247 -16.67 -17.56 -3.71
C THR A 247 -15.95 -16.64 -4.66
N HIS A 248 -16.56 -16.26 -5.78
CA HIS A 248 -15.95 -15.31 -6.71
C HIS A 248 -16.99 -14.38 -7.36
N TRP A 249 -16.53 -13.18 -7.67
CA TRP A 249 -17.17 -12.24 -8.58
C TRP A 249 -16.34 -12.15 -9.85
N GLU A 250 -16.96 -12.26 -10.99
CA GLU A 250 -16.32 -12.17 -12.30
C GLU A 250 -16.61 -10.83 -12.96
N SER A 251 -15.56 -10.14 -13.38
CA SER A 251 -15.66 -8.96 -14.23
C SER A 251 -15.90 -9.39 -15.68
N LYS A 252 -17.00 -8.95 -16.28
CA LYS A 252 -17.46 -9.38 -17.61
C LYS A 252 -16.54 -8.89 -18.73
N GLY A 253 -15.37 -9.50 -18.85
CA GLY A 253 -14.40 -9.26 -19.90
C GLY A 253 -13.38 -8.14 -19.63
N GLY A 254 -13.54 -7.36 -18.55
CA GLY A 254 -12.53 -6.41 -18.10
C GLY A 254 -11.48 -7.07 -17.18
N SER A 255 -10.33 -6.43 -17.03
CA SER A 255 -9.33 -6.84 -16.03
C SER A 255 -9.53 -6.04 -14.73
N VAL A 256 -9.03 -6.54 -13.61
CA VAL A 256 -8.97 -5.74 -12.39
C VAL A 256 -7.84 -4.74 -12.50
N ALA A 257 -8.17 -3.46 -12.31
CA ALA A 257 -7.23 -2.36 -12.42
C ALA A 257 -6.35 -2.21 -11.17
N GLY A 258 -5.17 -1.67 -11.38
CA GLY A 258 -4.23 -1.34 -10.30
C GLY A 258 -3.44 -2.53 -9.78
N THR A 259 -2.63 -2.28 -8.75
CA THR A 259 -1.67 -3.24 -8.18
C THR A 259 -2.05 -3.72 -6.78
N ALA A 260 -3.02 -3.08 -6.13
CA ALA A 260 -3.44 -3.42 -4.77
C ALA A 260 -4.72 -4.28 -4.71
N GLY A 261 -5.32 -4.63 -5.85
CA GLY A 261 -6.52 -5.47 -5.91
C GLY A 261 -7.73 -4.79 -5.28
N VAL A 262 -8.44 -5.52 -4.41
CA VAL A 262 -9.64 -5.02 -3.73
C VAL A 262 -9.28 -4.09 -2.57
N THR A 263 -10.17 -3.14 -2.31
CA THR A 263 -10.13 -2.21 -1.18
C THR A 263 -11.30 -2.46 -0.26
N PHE A 264 -11.08 -2.56 1.03
CA PHE A 264 -12.14 -2.63 2.01
C PHE A 264 -12.56 -1.21 2.40
N GLY A 265 -13.81 -0.86 2.11
CA GLY A 265 -14.35 0.46 2.44
C GLY A 265 -14.59 0.65 3.93
N THR A 266 -14.63 1.88 4.38
CA THR A 266 -14.98 2.25 5.76
C THR A 266 -16.47 2.01 6.07
N ASP A 267 -17.27 1.86 5.04
CA ASP A 267 -18.69 1.47 5.06
C ASP A 267 -18.93 -0.05 5.13
N GLY A 268 -17.86 -0.85 5.06
CA GLY A 268 -17.89 -2.30 5.13
C GLY A 268 -18.10 -3.02 3.80
N ASN A 269 -18.16 -2.33 2.66
CA ASN A 269 -18.16 -2.95 1.33
C ASN A 269 -16.73 -3.18 0.82
N LEU A 270 -16.60 -4.09 -0.17
CA LEU A 270 -15.40 -4.21 -0.97
C LEU A 270 -15.54 -3.36 -2.23
N TYR A 271 -14.45 -2.71 -2.63
CA TYR A 271 -14.39 -1.93 -3.86
C TYR A 271 -13.32 -2.47 -4.79
N VAL A 272 -13.66 -2.58 -6.05
CA VAL A 272 -12.73 -3.02 -7.11
C VAL A 272 -12.86 -2.10 -8.31
N ALA A 273 -11.72 -1.77 -8.93
CA ALA A 273 -11.69 -1.03 -10.19
C ALA A 273 -11.47 -1.97 -11.36
N THR A 274 -12.04 -1.66 -12.52
CA THR A 274 -11.86 -2.44 -13.76
C THR A 274 -11.26 -1.59 -14.88
N ASP A 275 -10.48 -2.25 -15.74
CA ASP A 275 -9.84 -1.68 -16.91
C ASP A 275 -10.37 -2.38 -18.19
N GLY A 276 -11.47 -1.93 -18.73
CA GLY A 276 -12.13 -2.55 -19.87
C GLY A 276 -13.41 -3.27 -19.46
N GLY A 277 -13.88 -4.16 -20.30
CA GLY A 277 -15.11 -4.93 -20.13
C GLY A 277 -16.01 -4.88 -21.35
N ALA A 278 -17.06 -5.70 -21.34
CA ALA A 278 -18.05 -5.73 -22.41
C ALA A 278 -18.80 -4.39 -22.48
N PRO A 279 -18.95 -3.76 -23.65
CA PRO A 279 -19.73 -2.53 -23.79
C PRO A 279 -21.14 -2.68 -23.21
N GLY A 280 -21.54 -1.73 -22.37
CA GLY A 280 -22.84 -1.73 -21.70
C GLY A 280 -22.92 -2.60 -20.42
N SER A 281 -21.84 -3.27 -20.03
CA SER A 281 -21.76 -3.92 -18.73
C SER A 281 -21.56 -2.90 -17.60
N ASN A 282 -22.19 -3.13 -16.45
CA ASN A 282 -22.06 -2.29 -15.26
C ASN A 282 -20.67 -2.34 -14.62
N ASP A 283 -19.88 -3.31 -14.98
CA ASP A 283 -18.51 -3.52 -14.52
C ASP A 283 -17.45 -3.16 -15.58
N ALA A 284 -17.85 -2.55 -16.70
CA ALA A 284 -16.92 -2.08 -17.72
C ALA A 284 -16.36 -0.70 -17.36
N ASN A 285 -15.02 -0.57 -17.24
CA ASN A 285 -14.35 0.67 -16.86
C ASN A 285 -14.99 1.31 -15.61
N ALA A 286 -15.15 0.52 -14.57
CA ALA A 286 -16.01 0.84 -13.44
C ALA A 286 -15.28 0.72 -12.09
N ILE A 287 -15.81 1.40 -11.08
CA ILE A 287 -15.62 1.07 -9.68
C ILE A 287 -16.86 0.31 -9.24
N VAL A 288 -16.70 -0.91 -8.75
CA VAL A 288 -17.80 -1.78 -8.33
C VAL A 288 -17.71 -2.01 -6.82
N ALA A 289 -18.82 -1.80 -6.11
CA ALA A 289 -18.99 -2.17 -4.72
C ALA A 289 -19.53 -3.59 -4.61
N LEU A 290 -18.86 -4.45 -3.84
CA LEU A 290 -19.23 -5.85 -3.64
C LEU A 290 -19.57 -6.10 -2.17
N ASP A 291 -20.54 -6.98 -1.94
CA ASP A 291 -20.79 -7.56 -0.63
C ASP A 291 -19.58 -8.40 -0.17
N PRO A 292 -19.02 -8.17 1.01
CA PRO A 292 -17.83 -8.91 1.44
C PRO A 292 -18.04 -10.41 1.70
N LYS A 293 -19.29 -10.84 1.96
CA LYS A 293 -19.59 -12.25 2.23
C LYS A 293 -19.94 -13.03 0.96
N THR A 294 -20.74 -12.42 0.10
CA THR A 294 -21.30 -13.09 -1.09
C THR A 294 -20.59 -12.71 -2.38
N LEU A 295 -19.80 -11.63 -2.37
CA LEU A 295 -19.22 -10.96 -3.53
C LEU A 295 -20.26 -10.50 -4.57
N ALA A 296 -21.54 -10.43 -4.21
CA ALA A 296 -22.56 -9.85 -5.07
C ALA A 296 -22.32 -8.34 -5.26
N ALA A 297 -22.44 -7.86 -6.49
CA ALA A 297 -22.37 -6.43 -6.76
C ALA A 297 -23.56 -5.69 -6.14
N ARG A 298 -23.29 -4.64 -5.40
CA ARG A 298 -24.25 -3.79 -4.70
C ARG A 298 -24.50 -2.47 -5.42
N ASP A 299 -23.42 -1.88 -5.91
CA ASP A 299 -23.45 -0.58 -6.59
C ASP A 299 -22.23 -0.45 -7.53
N TRP A 300 -22.25 0.50 -8.45
CA TRP A 300 -21.15 0.76 -9.37
C TRP A 300 -21.11 2.22 -9.82
N PHE A 301 -19.93 2.64 -10.27
CA PHE A 301 -19.73 3.87 -11.02
C PHE A 301 -19.01 3.53 -12.32
N SER A 302 -19.51 3.98 -13.47
CA SER A 302 -18.87 3.79 -14.77
C SER A 302 -18.25 5.09 -15.28
N ALA A 303 -16.95 5.04 -15.60
CA ALA A 303 -16.25 6.14 -16.27
C ALA A 303 -16.47 6.16 -17.82
N GLY A 304 -17.43 5.38 -18.32
CA GLY A 304 -17.72 5.25 -19.74
C GLY A 304 -16.69 4.40 -20.47
N SER A 305 -16.01 4.94 -21.48
CA SER A 305 -15.01 4.20 -22.27
C SER A 305 -13.60 4.26 -21.72
N THR A 306 -13.36 4.96 -20.62
CA THR A 306 -12.02 5.19 -20.08
C THR A 306 -11.71 4.23 -18.93
N PRO A 307 -10.72 3.33 -19.07
CA PRO A 307 -10.39 2.35 -18.07
C PRO A 307 -9.76 2.98 -16.81
N PHE A 308 -9.99 2.36 -15.65
CA PHE A 308 -9.27 2.72 -14.44
C PHE A 308 -7.83 2.21 -14.50
N THR A 309 -6.91 2.91 -13.82
CA THR A 309 -5.47 2.60 -13.81
C THR A 309 -4.93 2.36 -12.40
N THR A 310 -5.74 2.61 -11.37
CA THR A 310 -5.39 2.34 -9.98
C THR A 310 -6.41 1.45 -9.31
N SER A 311 -5.95 0.69 -8.32
CA SER A 311 -6.85 0.19 -7.29
C SER A 311 -7.48 1.37 -6.56
N PRO A 312 -8.74 1.26 -6.08
CA PRO A 312 -9.36 2.32 -5.28
C PRO A 312 -8.63 2.51 -3.94
N VAL A 313 -8.68 3.71 -3.40
CA VAL A 313 -8.36 3.99 -2.00
C VAL A 313 -9.61 4.46 -1.29
N ALA A 314 -9.82 3.97 -0.04
CA ALA A 314 -11.00 4.31 0.76
C ALA A 314 -10.59 5.08 2.02
N PHE A 315 -11.38 6.09 2.39
CA PHE A 315 -11.20 6.82 3.64
C PHE A 315 -12.45 7.61 4.02
N THR A 316 -12.59 7.90 5.30
CA THR A 316 -13.65 8.79 5.81
C THR A 316 -13.14 10.24 5.83
N TYR A 317 -13.99 11.17 5.41
CA TYR A 317 -13.74 12.61 5.52
C TYR A 317 -15.01 13.31 6.00
N LYS A 318 -14.93 13.97 7.16
CA LYS A 318 -16.07 14.67 7.81
C LYS A 318 -17.36 13.83 7.88
N GLY A 319 -17.20 12.53 8.20
CA GLY A 319 -18.31 11.59 8.32
C GLY A 319 -18.88 11.04 7.01
N LYS A 320 -18.27 11.33 5.88
CA LYS A 320 -18.57 10.70 4.58
C LYS A 320 -17.51 9.67 4.24
N ASP A 321 -17.93 8.51 3.81
CA ASP A 321 -17.05 7.46 3.29
C ASP A 321 -16.81 7.70 1.80
N LEU A 322 -15.55 7.88 1.44
CA LEU A 322 -15.13 8.27 0.10
C LEU A 322 -14.24 7.20 -0.53
N ILE A 323 -14.44 7.02 -1.83
CA ILE A 323 -13.62 6.17 -2.69
C ILE A 323 -12.95 7.05 -3.75
N VAL A 324 -11.63 6.90 -3.89
CA VAL A 324 -10.86 7.65 -4.90
C VAL A 324 -10.09 6.68 -5.79
N ALA A 325 -10.14 6.90 -7.09
CA ALA A 325 -9.37 6.14 -8.07
C ALA A 325 -8.97 7.01 -9.26
N ALA A 326 -7.89 6.63 -9.95
CA ALA A 326 -7.45 7.28 -11.18
C ALA A 326 -7.81 6.43 -12.41
N ASN A 327 -8.06 7.10 -13.51
CA ASN A 327 -8.28 6.43 -14.78
C ASN A 327 -7.28 6.87 -15.87
N ALA A 328 -7.39 6.28 -17.06
CA ALA A 328 -6.43 6.47 -18.15
C ALA A 328 -6.51 7.83 -18.85
N ASP A 329 -7.55 8.64 -18.57
CA ASP A 329 -7.58 10.04 -19.01
C ASP A 329 -6.76 10.98 -18.11
N GLY A 330 -6.06 10.39 -17.13
CA GLY A 330 -5.20 11.10 -16.18
C GLY A 330 -5.97 11.90 -15.13
N ARG A 331 -7.18 11.49 -14.75
CA ARG A 331 -8.00 12.15 -13.75
C ARG A 331 -8.17 11.30 -12.49
N LEU A 332 -8.33 11.95 -11.36
CA LEU A 332 -8.84 11.34 -10.13
C LEU A 332 -10.35 11.54 -10.06
N TYR A 333 -11.05 10.47 -9.72
CA TYR A 333 -12.48 10.47 -9.43
C TYR A 333 -12.70 10.33 -7.95
N VAL A 334 -13.55 11.17 -7.36
CA VAL A 334 -14.00 11.10 -5.97
C VAL A 334 -15.44 10.64 -5.97
N LEU A 335 -15.72 9.53 -5.32
CA LEU A 335 -17.04 8.91 -5.26
C LEU A 335 -17.50 8.87 -3.80
N ASP A 336 -18.83 8.99 -3.61
CA ASP A 336 -19.48 8.75 -2.33
C ASP A 336 -19.78 7.26 -2.20
N ALA A 337 -19.31 6.61 -1.16
CA ALA A 337 -19.55 5.19 -0.91
C ALA A 337 -21.05 4.86 -0.71
N ALA A 338 -21.85 5.84 -0.28
CA ALA A 338 -23.29 5.68 -0.12
C ALA A 338 -24.05 5.60 -1.46
N SER A 339 -23.45 6.14 -2.55
CA SER A 339 -24.01 6.08 -3.90
C SER A 339 -22.91 6.41 -4.91
N LEU A 340 -22.25 5.39 -5.46
CA LEU A 340 -20.98 5.53 -6.19
C LEU A 340 -21.07 6.45 -7.41
N GLY A 341 -22.14 6.48 -8.11
CA GLY A 341 -22.30 7.29 -9.33
C GLY A 341 -23.61 8.06 -9.38
N GLY A 342 -24.28 8.25 -8.25
CA GLY A 342 -25.61 8.82 -8.23
C GLY A 342 -26.65 7.90 -8.93
N ALA A 343 -27.80 8.43 -9.25
CA ALA A 343 -28.91 7.66 -9.85
C ALA A 343 -28.61 7.11 -11.25
N ASP A 344 -27.66 7.71 -11.97
CA ASP A 344 -27.25 7.30 -13.32
C ASP A 344 -25.99 6.42 -13.34
N HIS A 345 -25.38 6.16 -12.17
CA HIS A 345 -24.11 5.45 -12.00
C HIS A 345 -22.94 6.06 -12.82
N ARG A 346 -23.00 7.34 -13.15
CA ARG A 346 -22.02 8.06 -13.99
C ARG A 346 -21.62 9.41 -13.45
N THR A 347 -22.31 9.89 -12.42
CA THR A 347 -22.06 11.20 -11.81
C THR A 347 -21.21 11.06 -10.55
N PRO A 348 -19.88 11.31 -10.60
CA PRO A 348 -19.03 11.30 -9.42
C PRO A 348 -19.30 12.52 -8.53
N LEU A 349 -18.92 12.47 -7.25
CA LEU A 349 -18.90 13.69 -6.40
C LEU A 349 -18.04 14.79 -7.03
N SER A 350 -16.87 14.41 -7.53
CA SER A 350 -16.00 15.29 -8.30
C SER A 350 -14.98 14.51 -9.11
N LYS A 351 -14.39 15.18 -10.10
CA LYS A 351 -13.23 14.70 -10.83
C LYS A 351 -12.24 15.83 -11.05
N THR A 352 -10.95 15.53 -11.05
CA THR A 352 -9.91 16.53 -11.28
C THR A 352 -9.80 16.92 -12.75
N ALA A 353 -9.09 18.02 -13.06
CA ALA A 353 -8.48 18.20 -14.36
C ALA A 353 -7.47 17.06 -14.63
N PRO A 354 -7.11 16.76 -15.89
CA PRO A 354 -6.07 15.80 -16.19
C PRO A 354 -4.74 16.18 -15.53
N TYR A 355 -4.20 15.30 -14.70
CA TYR A 355 -2.93 15.51 -14.01
C TYR A 355 -1.77 14.70 -14.63
N SER A 356 -2.11 13.72 -15.44
CA SER A 356 -1.18 12.81 -16.09
C SER A 356 -1.49 12.79 -17.58
N ALA A 357 -0.48 12.78 -18.42
CA ALA A 357 -0.63 12.46 -19.81
C ALA A 357 -1.06 10.99 -19.93
N GLY A 358 -2.11 10.71 -20.70
CA GLY A 358 -2.44 9.34 -21.07
C GLY A 358 -1.24 8.71 -21.77
N ALA A 359 -0.68 7.65 -21.23
CA ALA A 359 0.51 7.03 -21.77
C ALA A 359 0.34 5.52 -21.82
N ALA A 360 0.64 4.93 -22.98
CA ALA A 360 0.62 3.49 -23.14
C ALA A 360 1.54 2.80 -22.12
N ASP A 361 1.08 1.66 -21.60
CA ASP A 361 1.80 0.86 -20.59
C ASP A 361 2.18 1.61 -19.30
N PHE A 362 1.58 2.76 -19.01
CA PHE A 362 1.68 3.40 -17.71
C PHE A 362 0.34 3.31 -16.98
N ALA A 363 0.36 2.64 -15.86
CA ALA A 363 -0.71 2.70 -14.87
C ALA A 363 -0.11 3.18 -13.55
N ALA A 364 -0.77 4.14 -12.90
CA ALA A 364 -0.35 4.63 -11.59
C ALA A 364 -0.35 3.52 -10.53
N GLY A 365 -1.13 2.46 -10.75
CA GLY A 365 -1.15 1.23 -9.94
C GLY A 365 -1.95 1.37 -8.66
N ALA A 366 -1.55 2.26 -7.78
CA ALA A 366 -2.24 2.59 -6.53
C ALA A 366 -2.04 4.06 -6.18
N LEU A 367 -2.88 4.57 -5.30
CA LEU A 367 -2.78 5.91 -4.71
C LEU A 367 -2.24 5.81 -3.28
N ALA A 368 -1.74 6.92 -2.75
CA ALA A 368 -1.56 7.06 -1.31
C ALA A 368 -2.47 8.16 -0.77
N THR A 369 -2.87 8.06 0.50
CA THR A 369 -3.64 9.11 1.18
C THR A 369 -3.14 9.28 2.59
N SER A 370 -3.23 10.50 3.11
CA SER A 370 -2.93 10.78 4.52
C SER A 370 -3.86 11.85 5.07
N GLU A 371 -3.95 11.90 6.38
CA GLU A 371 -4.66 12.94 7.11
C GLU A 371 -3.68 13.64 8.04
N ASN A 372 -3.67 14.96 7.98
CA ASN A 372 -2.88 15.77 8.89
C ASN A 372 -3.62 16.01 10.22
N ALA A 373 -2.90 16.49 11.23
CA ALA A 373 -3.45 16.77 12.54
C ALA A 373 -4.61 17.82 12.54
N ASP A 374 -4.66 18.67 11.51
CA ASP A 374 -5.74 19.64 11.29
C ASP A 374 -6.99 19.05 10.61
N GLY A 375 -7.00 17.72 10.38
CA GLY A 375 -8.08 17.01 9.69
C GLY A 375 -8.05 17.16 8.17
N SER A 376 -7.05 17.85 7.61
CA SER A 376 -6.94 17.95 6.15
C SER A 376 -6.53 16.62 5.53
N ARG A 377 -7.26 16.22 4.48
CA ARG A 377 -7.03 14.95 3.77
C ARG A 377 -6.26 15.21 2.49
N TRP A 378 -5.26 14.37 2.24
CA TRP A 378 -4.40 14.43 1.07
C TRP A 378 -4.45 13.14 0.27
N VAL A 379 -4.29 13.27 -1.05
CA VAL A 379 -4.16 12.15 -2.00
C VAL A 379 -2.93 12.39 -2.86
N PHE A 380 -2.12 11.37 -3.05
CA PHE A 380 -0.89 11.39 -3.84
C PHE A 380 -0.98 10.38 -4.97
N ALA A 381 -0.75 10.84 -6.19
CA ALA A 381 -0.87 10.04 -7.39
C ALA A 381 0.39 10.11 -8.25
N ALA A 382 0.85 8.95 -8.74
CA ALA A 382 1.88 8.88 -9.75
C ALA A 382 1.32 9.28 -11.13
N ALA A 383 2.05 10.11 -11.88
CA ALA A 383 1.69 10.63 -13.18
C ALA A 383 2.73 10.27 -14.24
N ALA A 384 2.30 9.97 -15.46
CA ALA A 384 3.16 9.86 -16.63
C ALA A 384 3.21 11.20 -17.37
N GLY A 385 4.38 11.53 -17.88
CA GLY A 385 4.62 12.76 -18.63
C GLY A 385 4.49 14.04 -17.79
N PRO A 386 4.56 15.20 -18.41
CA PRO A 386 4.33 16.45 -17.72
C PRO A 386 2.88 16.53 -17.22
N PRO A 387 2.64 17.12 -16.05
CA PRO A 387 1.29 17.36 -15.55
C PRO A 387 0.46 18.13 -16.58
N GLY A 388 -0.81 17.75 -16.74
CA GLY A 388 -1.71 18.39 -17.67
C GLY A 388 -1.93 19.89 -17.36
N ALA A 389 -2.26 20.69 -18.36
CA ALA A 389 -2.42 22.15 -18.25
C ALA A 389 -3.46 22.63 -17.22
N GLY A 390 -4.38 21.74 -16.79
CA GLY A 390 -5.34 22.03 -15.71
C GLY A 390 -4.82 21.76 -14.29
N THR A 391 -3.59 21.27 -14.16
CA THR A 391 -2.95 21.03 -12.87
C THR A 391 -2.17 22.28 -12.50
N ASN A 392 -2.81 23.25 -11.85
CA ASN A 392 -2.18 24.50 -11.39
C ASN A 392 -1.23 24.26 -10.19
N ALA A 393 -0.65 23.09 -10.08
CA ALA A 393 0.29 22.76 -9.03
C ALA A 393 1.70 23.19 -9.44
N GLY A 394 2.33 24.03 -8.64
CA GLY A 394 3.73 24.43 -8.85
C GLY A 394 4.67 23.23 -8.73
N SER A 395 5.70 23.17 -9.58
CA SER A 395 6.81 22.25 -9.37
C SER A 395 7.86 22.90 -8.46
N ALA A 396 8.04 22.31 -7.27
CA ALA A 396 9.06 22.80 -6.33
C ALA A 396 10.49 22.42 -6.73
N ASN A 397 10.66 21.50 -7.69
CA ASN A 397 11.95 20.84 -7.98
C ASN A 397 12.30 20.81 -9.49
N GLY A 398 11.84 21.80 -10.25
CA GLY A 398 12.18 21.98 -11.67
C GLY A 398 11.13 21.43 -12.67
N ALA A 399 11.48 21.44 -13.95
CA ALA A 399 10.61 21.01 -15.04
C ALA A 399 10.38 19.49 -15.02
N ILE A 400 9.18 19.08 -15.41
CA ILE A 400 8.78 17.69 -15.47
C ILE A 400 8.55 17.30 -16.93
N THR A 401 9.18 16.20 -17.36
CA THR A 401 9.09 15.66 -18.72
C THR A 401 8.66 14.21 -18.78
N ASN A 402 9.10 13.37 -17.82
CA ASN A 402 8.89 11.92 -17.84
C ASN A 402 7.73 11.48 -16.94
N GLY A 403 7.56 12.15 -15.83
CA GLY A 403 6.52 11.84 -14.86
C GLY A 403 6.80 12.47 -13.50
N ALA A 404 5.83 12.39 -12.60
CA ALA A 404 5.91 12.99 -11.27
C ALA A 404 4.95 12.31 -10.30
N VAL A 405 5.08 12.63 -9.02
CA VAL A 405 4.00 12.48 -8.04
C VAL A 405 3.29 13.82 -7.93
N VAL A 406 1.97 13.79 -8.03
CA VAL A 406 1.09 14.96 -7.85
C VAL A 406 0.36 14.81 -6.52
N ALA A 407 0.38 15.87 -5.71
CA ALA A 407 -0.32 15.92 -4.43
C ALA A 407 -1.58 16.76 -4.54
N TYR A 408 -2.65 16.20 -4.02
CA TYR A 408 -3.96 16.84 -3.93
C TYR A 408 -4.38 17.00 -2.49
N LYS A 409 -5.03 18.11 -2.19
CA LYS A 409 -5.75 18.33 -0.94
C LYS A 409 -7.26 18.24 -1.22
N LEU A 410 -7.96 17.46 -0.41
CA LEU A 410 -9.42 17.43 -0.45
C LEU A 410 -9.95 18.70 0.18
N VAL A 411 -10.77 19.43 -0.53
CA VAL A 411 -11.37 20.69 -0.11
C VAL A 411 -12.88 20.63 -0.26
N GLU A 412 -13.56 21.35 0.60
CA GLU A 412 -15.01 21.53 0.54
C GLU A 412 -15.32 23.01 0.30
N GLN A 413 -16.01 23.29 -0.80
CA GLN A 413 -16.45 24.64 -1.15
C GLN A 413 -17.94 24.61 -1.47
N ASN A 414 -18.72 25.43 -0.77
CA ASN A 414 -20.17 25.50 -0.95
C ASN A 414 -20.88 24.11 -0.89
N GLY A 415 -20.43 23.25 0.02
CA GLY A 415 -20.96 21.89 0.19
C GLY A 415 -20.51 20.87 -0.85
N SER A 416 -19.69 21.26 -1.83
CA SER A 416 -19.12 20.36 -2.84
C SER A 416 -17.68 19.98 -2.49
N LEU A 417 -17.39 18.66 -2.50
CA LEU A 417 -16.04 18.13 -2.28
C LEU A 417 -15.28 18.07 -3.59
N SER A 418 -14.02 18.48 -3.59
CA SER A 418 -13.13 18.37 -4.73
C SER A 418 -11.66 18.18 -4.32
N LEU A 419 -10.88 17.55 -5.18
CA LEU A 419 -9.43 17.45 -5.04
C LEU A 419 -8.76 18.61 -5.77
N GLN A 420 -8.04 19.44 -5.04
CA GLN A 420 -7.25 20.55 -5.59
C GLN A 420 -5.76 20.15 -5.58
N ALA A 421 -5.12 20.26 -6.75
CA ALA A 421 -3.69 20.04 -6.87
C ALA A 421 -2.91 21.13 -6.13
N VAL A 422 -1.95 20.72 -5.32
CA VAL A 422 -1.14 21.63 -4.48
C VAL A 422 0.29 21.71 -4.98
N TRP A 423 0.92 20.56 -5.22
CA TRP A 423 2.29 20.50 -5.71
C TRP A 423 2.54 19.28 -6.60
N THR A 424 3.59 19.37 -7.40
CA THR A 424 4.19 18.26 -8.15
C THR A 424 5.61 18.03 -7.68
N SER A 425 6.04 16.76 -7.68
CA SER A 425 7.43 16.41 -7.37
C SER A 425 8.39 16.84 -8.47
N ARG A 426 9.66 16.45 -8.33
CA ARG A 426 10.61 16.49 -9.44
C ARG A 426 10.27 15.51 -10.55
N ASP A 427 10.98 15.61 -11.68
CA ASP A 427 10.89 14.66 -12.79
C ASP A 427 11.34 13.24 -12.38
N MET A 428 10.54 12.24 -12.73
CA MET A 428 10.73 10.82 -12.41
C MET A 428 10.42 9.94 -13.61
N LEU A 429 11.23 8.92 -13.85
CA LEU A 429 10.94 7.91 -14.88
C LEU A 429 9.88 6.94 -14.35
N SER A 430 8.70 6.95 -14.97
CA SER A 430 7.56 6.05 -14.68
C SER A 430 7.38 5.82 -13.16
N PRO A 431 7.03 6.86 -12.38
CA PRO A 431 7.04 6.77 -10.93
C PRO A 431 6.12 5.65 -10.42
N ALA A 432 6.59 4.95 -9.37
CA ALA A 432 5.81 3.92 -8.68
C ALA A 432 4.75 4.55 -7.75
N PRO A 433 3.74 3.78 -7.29
CA PRO A 433 2.83 4.23 -6.25
C PRO A 433 3.59 4.74 -5.02
N PRO A 434 3.28 5.94 -4.50
CA PRO A 434 3.99 6.49 -3.34
C PRO A 434 3.53 5.86 -2.01
N ALA A 435 4.29 6.10 -0.95
CA ALA A 435 3.91 5.82 0.44
C ALA A 435 4.09 7.06 1.31
N VAL A 436 3.32 7.17 2.38
CA VAL A 436 3.37 8.31 3.29
C VAL A 436 3.72 7.87 4.70
N VAL A 437 4.67 8.53 5.33
CA VAL A 437 5.08 8.30 6.73
C VAL A 437 5.24 9.64 7.43
N ASN A 438 4.50 9.90 8.49
CA ASN A 438 4.63 11.12 9.32
C ASN A 438 4.74 12.44 8.49
N GLY A 439 3.91 12.58 7.45
CA GLY A 439 3.93 13.78 6.60
C GLY A 439 5.11 13.86 5.63
N ILE A 440 5.76 12.74 5.35
CA ILE A 440 6.80 12.58 4.33
C ILE A 440 6.27 11.63 3.25
N VAL A 441 6.35 12.03 1.99
CA VAL A 441 6.02 11.18 0.84
C VAL A 441 7.29 10.52 0.32
N PHE A 442 7.31 9.19 0.35
CA PHE A 442 8.35 8.39 -0.29
C PHE A 442 7.91 8.04 -1.70
N ALA A 443 8.67 8.50 -2.68
CA ALA A 443 8.39 8.32 -4.10
C ALA A 443 9.58 7.66 -4.80
N ILE A 444 9.30 6.74 -5.73
CA ILE A 444 10.32 6.02 -6.49
C ILE A 444 10.24 6.45 -7.96
N SER A 445 11.36 6.99 -8.49
CA SER A 445 11.62 6.97 -9.93
C SER A 445 12.07 5.55 -10.27
N THR A 446 11.23 4.81 -11.01
CA THR A 446 11.49 3.37 -11.21
C THR A 446 12.71 3.07 -12.07
N GLY A 447 13.11 3.99 -12.91
CA GLY A 447 14.17 3.80 -13.90
C GLY A 447 13.70 3.13 -15.19
N GLU A 448 12.45 2.69 -15.28
CA GLU A 448 11.88 2.05 -16.44
C GLU A 448 11.25 3.08 -17.39
N PHE A 449 11.43 2.93 -18.70
CA PHE A 449 10.83 3.80 -19.74
C PHE A 449 9.50 3.20 -20.25
N ARG A 450 8.56 2.90 -19.35
CA ARG A 450 7.36 2.10 -19.63
C ARG A 450 6.62 2.51 -20.90
N SER A 451 6.24 3.77 -21.01
CA SER A 451 5.46 4.25 -22.15
C SER A 451 6.24 4.26 -23.47
N ALA A 452 7.54 4.55 -23.43
CA ALA A 452 8.39 4.54 -24.61
C ALA A 452 8.79 3.12 -25.06
N ASP A 453 8.71 2.15 -24.14
CA ASP A 453 9.20 0.79 -24.35
C ASP A 453 8.08 -0.23 -24.61
N VAL A 454 6.85 0.22 -24.86
CA VAL A 454 5.67 -0.66 -24.98
C VAL A 454 5.83 -1.78 -26.02
N GLN A 455 6.58 -1.55 -27.08
CA GLN A 455 6.86 -2.53 -28.15
C GLN A 455 8.06 -3.44 -27.86
N LEU A 456 8.81 -3.20 -26.79
CA LEU A 456 10.00 -3.96 -26.47
C LEU A 456 9.67 -5.21 -25.66
N THR A 457 10.47 -6.26 -25.88
CA THR A 457 10.44 -7.47 -25.04
C THR A 457 10.87 -7.16 -23.60
N ALA A 458 10.57 -8.05 -22.68
CA ALA A 458 11.00 -7.91 -21.28
C ALA A 458 12.52 -7.76 -21.14
N ALA A 459 13.29 -8.56 -21.90
CA ALA A 459 14.75 -8.50 -21.88
C ALA A 459 15.29 -7.13 -22.39
N GLN A 460 14.73 -6.63 -23.48
CA GLN A 460 15.10 -5.32 -24.02
C GLN A 460 14.75 -4.18 -23.06
N ARG A 461 13.57 -4.22 -22.41
CA ARG A 461 13.18 -3.24 -21.39
C ARG A 461 14.12 -3.29 -20.20
N ALA A 462 14.45 -4.47 -19.69
CA ALA A 462 15.36 -4.64 -18.57
C ALA A 462 16.77 -4.12 -18.90
N GLN A 463 17.27 -4.37 -20.13
CA GLN A 463 18.58 -3.86 -20.58
C GLN A 463 18.61 -2.33 -20.70
N ARG A 464 17.49 -1.71 -21.11
CA ARG A 464 17.39 -0.27 -21.30
C ARG A 464 17.13 0.49 -20.00
N ALA A 465 16.56 -0.16 -18.99
CA ALA A 465 16.18 0.47 -17.73
C ALA A 465 17.39 1.04 -16.99
N LYS A 466 17.16 2.13 -16.26
CA LYS A 466 18.14 2.77 -15.37
C LYS A 466 17.95 2.32 -13.93
N PRO A 467 18.95 2.47 -13.07
CA PRO A 467 18.77 2.32 -11.64
C PRO A 467 17.62 3.18 -11.10
N ALA A 468 16.85 2.64 -10.17
CA ALA A 468 15.79 3.37 -9.49
C ALA A 468 16.37 4.38 -8.49
N VAL A 469 15.59 5.40 -8.19
CA VAL A 469 15.91 6.38 -7.15
C VAL A 469 14.74 6.56 -6.22
N LEU A 470 14.98 6.42 -4.91
CA LEU A 470 14.02 6.72 -3.86
C LEU A 470 14.19 8.18 -3.43
N TYR A 471 13.09 8.91 -3.34
CA TYR A 471 13.02 10.29 -2.84
C TYR A 471 12.16 10.36 -1.59
N ALA A 472 12.53 11.21 -0.65
CA ALA A 472 11.70 11.66 0.46
C ALA A 472 11.29 13.12 0.20
N LEU A 473 9.98 13.38 0.16
CA LEU A 473 9.41 14.69 -0.13
C LEU A 473 8.55 15.15 1.06
N ASP A 474 8.58 16.44 1.36
CA ASP A 474 7.64 17.03 2.30
C ASP A 474 6.21 16.93 1.77
N ALA A 475 5.31 16.26 2.50
CA ALA A 475 3.96 16.00 2.03
C ALA A 475 3.11 17.26 1.83
N ALA A 476 3.41 18.36 2.51
CA ALA A 476 2.67 19.60 2.40
C ALA A 476 3.16 20.49 1.24
N THR A 477 4.45 20.40 0.88
CA THR A 477 5.08 21.37 -0.03
C THR A 477 5.70 20.73 -1.28
N GLY A 478 5.91 19.39 -1.28
CA GLY A 478 6.62 18.68 -2.35
C GLY A 478 8.13 18.92 -2.38
N LYS A 479 8.66 19.69 -1.42
CA LYS A 479 10.11 19.94 -1.33
C LYS A 479 10.86 18.64 -1.09
N GLU A 480 11.91 18.39 -1.88
CA GLU A 480 12.80 17.25 -1.66
C GLU A 480 13.58 17.42 -0.36
N LEU A 481 13.48 16.43 0.52
CA LEU A 481 14.18 16.35 1.79
C LEU A 481 15.43 15.47 1.67
N TRP A 482 15.35 14.43 0.84
CA TRP A 482 16.42 13.46 0.66
C TRP A 482 16.24 12.64 -0.62
N SER A 483 17.34 12.06 -1.10
CA SER A 483 17.38 11.16 -2.24
C SER A 483 18.38 10.02 -2.00
N SER A 484 18.06 8.82 -2.46
CA SER A 484 19.00 7.69 -2.45
C SER A 484 20.16 7.85 -3.45
N GLY A 485 20.08 8.81 -4.35
CA GLY A 485 21.09 8.99 -5.40
C GLY A 485 21.32 7.69 -6.18
N ASN A 486 22.58 7.27 -6.27
CA ASN A 486 23.03 6.07 -7.01
C ASN A 486 23.11 4.80 -6.13
N THR A 487 22.50 4.79 -4.95
CA THR A 487 22.59 3.66 -4.00
C THR A 487 21.90 2.40 -4.51
N ILE A 488 20.77 2.55 -5.20
CA ILE A 488 20.02 1.44 -5.79
C ILE A 488 20.66 1.11 -7.14
N SER A 489 20.93 -0.19 -7.39
CA SER A 489 21.68 -0.61 -8.58
C SER A 489 20.81 -1.14 -9.73
N SER A 490 19.51 -1.33 -9.52
CA SER A 490 18.60 -1.88 -10.52
C SER A 490 17.29 -1.10 -10.53
N PHE A 491 16.46 -1.33 -11.53
CA PHE A 491 15.16 -0.68 -11.64
C PHE A 491 14.09 -1.38 -10.79
N VAL A 492 12.96 -0.69 -10.59
CA VAL A 492 11.78 -1.17 -9.87
C VAL A 492 10.63 -1.34 -10.85
N ARG A 493 9.82 -2.39 -10.69
CA ARG A 493 8.59 -2.55 -11.46
C ARG A 493 7.41 -2.92 -10.59
N GLY A 494 6.30 -2.22 -10.83
CA GLY A 494 4.96 -2.60 -10.37
C GLY A 494 4.64 -2.32 -8.91
N VAL A 495 5.65 -2.12 -8.05
CA VAL A 495 5.46 -1.95 -6.61
C VAL A 495 6.03 -0.64 -6.11
N GLY A 496 5.32 0.01 -5.18
CA GLY A 496 5.81 1.15 -4.42
C GLY A 496 6.68 0.73 -3.23
N PRO A 497 7.22 1.69 -2.47
CA PRO A 497 7.93 1.40 -1.24
C PRO A 497 6.96 0.89 -0.17
N SER A 498 7.43 0.07 0.76
CA SER A 498 6.76 -0.19 2.04
C SER A 498 7.54 0.45 3.19
N ALA A 499 6.86 0.70 4.31
CA ALA A 499 7.48 1.38 5.43
C ALA A 499 6.95 0.89 6.78
N GLY A 500 7.81 0.99 7.80
CA GLY A 500 7.47 0.70 9.19
C GLY A 500 8.72 0.57 10.05
N ASP A 501 8.57 0.78 11.36
CA ASP A 501 9.64 0.68 12.35
C ASP A 501 10.89 1.52 12.06
N GLY A 502 10.71 2.71 11.48
CA GLY A 502 11.80 3.62 11.15
C GLY A 502 12.56 3.24 9.89
N GLN A 503 12.03 2.34 9.08
CA GLN A 503 12.64 1.90 7.83
C GLN A 503 11.68 2.02 6.65
N VAL A 504 12.24 2.27 5.47
CA VAL A 504 11.57 2.28 4.17
C VAL A 504 12.23 1.25 3.27
N TYR A 505 11.44 0.40 2.66
CA TYR A 505 11.92 -0.74 1.88
C TYR A 505 11.62 -0.55 0.40
N VAL A 506 12.61 -0.88 -0.43
CA VAL A 506 12.51 -0.89 -1.88
C VAL A 506 12.96 -2.26 -2.37
N VAL A 507 12.16 -2.88 -3.23
CA VAL A 507 12.53 -4.13 -3.92
C VAL A 507 12.81 -3.84 -5.38
N THR A 508 13.85 -4.46 -5.92
CA THR A 508 14.30 -4.22 -7.30
C THR A 508 14.16 -5.44 -8.17
N TYR A 509 14.12 -5.21 -9.47
CA TYR A 509 13.98 -6.24 -10.50
C TYR A 509 15.03 -7.35 -10.37
N ASP A 510 16.26 -7.00 -10.05
CA ASP A 510 17.33 -7.98 -9.89
C ASP A 510 17.20 -8.84 -8.61
N GLY A 511 16.12 -8.71 -7.84
CA GLY A 511 15.88 -9.51 -6.64
C GLY A 511 16.59 -8.98 -5.38
N THR A 512 16.91 -7.69 -5.32
CA THR A 512 17.51 -7.07 -4.13
C THR A 512 16.46 -6.33 -3.32
N VAL A 513 16.50 -6.50 -1.99
CA VAL A 513 15.74 -5.70 -1.03
C VAL A 513 16.69 -4.66 -0.43
N TYR A 514 16.30 -3.40 -0.46
CA TYR A 514 16.98 -2.28 0.18
C TYR A 514 16.16 -1.79 1.35
N ALA A 515 16.81 -1.45 2.46
CA ALA A 515 16.20 -0.75 3.59
C ALA A 515 16.92 0.56 3.85
N PHE A 516 16.16 1.63 3.90
CA PHE A 516 16.63 2.98 4.21
C PHE A 516 16.01 3.43 5.54
N GLY A 517 16.74 4.16 6.33
CA GLY A 517 16.26 4.64 7.62
C GLY A 517 17.36 5.36 8.40
N ILE A 518 17.13 5.50 9.69
CA ILE A 518 18.10 6.10 10.61
C ILE A 518 18.81 4.96 11.34
N PRO A 519 20.16 4.90 11.33
CA PRO A 519 20.91 3.92 12.09
C PRO A 519 20.50 3.93 13.57
N LEU A 520 20.40 2.75 14.18
CA LEU A 520 20.30 2.65 15.63
C LEU A 520 21.67 2.96 16.21
N GLU A 521 21.76 3.93 17.10
CA GLU A 521 22.94 4.10 17.95
C GLU A 521 23.02 2.87 18.89
N HIS A 522 24.10 2.13 18.81
CA HIS A 522 24.40 0.98 19.67
C HIS A 522 25.20 1.41 20.88
#